data_1d5a53367eae4968b8f9f5bf77edc8ea
#
_entry.id   1d5a53367eae4968b8f9f5bf77edc8ea
#
_cell.length_a   1.000
_cell.length_b   1.000
_cell.length_c   1.000
_cell.angle_alpha   90.00
_cell.angle_beta   90.00
_cell.angle_gamma   90.00
#
_symmetry.space_group_name_H-M   'P 1'
#
loop_
_entity.id
_entity.type
_entity.pdbx_description
1 polymer ?
#
loop_
_entity_poly.entity_id
_entity_poly.type
_entity_poly.pdbx_seq_one_letter_code
_entity_poly.pdbx_strand_id
1 'polypeptide(L)'
;MIAPLVNNDKGAFAAASWEVARLGSATMATRDAACSCGQLQLTAEGDPIRISMCHCLACQRRTGSAFGIQARFESKHVRVTGRYSNYMRTSDEGEGRTFHFCPDCGATVFYELSTVPDVVAVPIGAFAEPDFPPPRISVYESRRHPG
;
A
#
# COMPACT_ATOMS: atom_id res chain seq x y z
N MET A 1 -6.07 0.98 20.18
CA MET A 1 -7.29 1.75 19.91
C MET A 1 -7.15 2.33 18.48
N ILE A 2 -8.03 1.94 17.58
CA ILE A 2 -7.99 2.34 16.17
C ILE A 2 -8.92 3.55 16.05
N ALA A 3 -8.34 4.74 15.88
CA ALA A 3 -9.14 5.93 15.63
C ALA A 3 -9.60 5.96 14.17
N PRO A 4 -10.84 6.30 13.86
CA PRO A 4 -11.26 6.51 12.48
C PRO A 4 -10.50 7.72 11.91
N LEU A 5 -9.88 7.53 10.76
CA LEU A 5 -9.26 8.63 10.03
C LEU A 5 -10.37 9.54 9.49
N VAL A 6 -10.48 10.71 10.07
CA VAL A 6 -11.38 11.74 9.55
C VAL A 6 -10.67 12.40 8.37
N ASN A 7 -11.17 12.15 7.18
CA ASN A 7 -10.71 12.84 5.98
C ASN A 7 -11.34 14.24 5.98
N ASN A 8 -10.54 15.28 6.16
CA ASN A 8 -10.99 16.66 6.21
C ASN A 8 -11.07 17.34 4.84
N ASP A 9 -10.83 16.58 3.78
CA ASP A 9 -11.05 17.05 2.42
C ASP A 9 -12.55 16.99 2.09
N LYS A 10 -13.16 18.14 1.87
CA LYS A 10 -14.55 18.30 1.46
C LYS A 10 -14.81 17.84 0.01
N GLY A 11 -14.06 16.90 -0.49
CA GLY A 11 -14.38 16.16 -1.69
C GLY A 11 -15.37 15.06 -1.32
N ALA A 12 -16.60 15.17 -1.78
CA ALA A 12 -17.58 14.12 -1.63
C ALA A 12 -17.04 12.85 -2.28
N PHE A 13 -16.38 12.00 -1.49
CA PHE A 13 -16.12 10.63 -1.91
C PHE A 13 -17.49 9.95 -2.01
N ALA A 14 -17.90 9.72 -3.24
CA ALA A 14 -19.04 8.88 -3.51
C ALA A 14 -18.71 7.46 -3.06
N ALA A 15 -18.96 7.16 -1.79
CA ALA A 15 -18.93 5.80 -1.25
C ALA A 15 -19.81 4.84 -2.07
N ALA A 16 -20.69 5.38 -2.89
CA ALA A 16 -21.61 4.64 -3.76
C ALA A 16 -20.94 4.01 -5.02
N SER A 17 -19.83 4.55 -5.51
CA SER A 17 -19.28 4.05 -6.79
C SER A 17 -18.55 2.71 -6.68
N TRP A 18 -17.92 2.43 -5.55
CA TRP A 18 -17.24 1.15 -5.36
C TRP A 18 -18.20 0.01 -4.95
N GLU A 19 -19.29 0.35 -4.26
CA GLU A 19 -20.34 -0.64 -3.94
C GLU A 19 -21.10 -1.10 -5.17
N VAL A 20 -21.32 -0.20 -6.11
CA VAL A 20 -21.96 -0.53 -7.40
C VAL A 20 -21.07 -1.45 -8.24
N ALA A 21 -19.75 -1.28 -8.21
CA ALA A 21 -18.80 -2.17 -8.87
C ALA A 21 -18.81 -3.59 -8.29
N ARG A 22 -19.13 -3.76 -7.00
CA ARG A 22 -19.29 -5.08 -6.36
C ARG A 22 -20.52 -5.83 -6.85
N LEU A 23 -21.59 -5.15 -7.21
CA LEU A 23 -22.88 -5.75 -7.54
C LEU A 23 -23.08 -6.07 -9.02
N GLY A 24 -22.20 -5.58 -9.89
CA GLY A 24 -22.45 -5.61 -11.35
C GLY A 24 -21.46 -6.40 -12.20
N SER A 25 -20.35 -6.91 -11.65
CA SER A 25 -19.32 -7.55 -12.47
C SER A 25 -18.77 -8.82 -11.84
N ALA A 26 -18.80 -9.91 -12.59
CA ALA A 26 -18.08 -11.15 -12.27
C ALA A 26 -16.55 -11.00 -12.47
N THR A 27 -16.07 -9.88 -13.02
CA THR A 27 -14.65 -9.54 -13.18
C THR A 27 -14.14 -8.78 -11.95
N MET A 28 -13.08 -9.29 -11.36
CA MET A 28 -12.39 -8.63 -10.26
C MET A 28 -11.75 -7.32 -10.77
N ALA A 29 -11.87 -6.23 -9.99
CA ALA A 29 -11.18 -4.98 -10.30
C ALA A 29 -9.67 -5.22 -10.39
N THR A 30 -9.03 -4.65 -11.38
CA THR A 30 -7.58 -4.71 -11.57
C THR A 30 -6.97 -3.34 -11.30
N ARG A 31 -5.91 -3.29 -10.51
CA ARG A 31 -5.16 -2.07 -10.21
C ARG A 31 -3.70 -2.24 -10.59
N ASP A 32 -3.15 -1.24 -11.24
CA ASP A 32 -1.77 -1.23 -11.67
C ASP A 32 -0.94 -0.26 -10.84
N ALA A 33 0.16 -0.76 -10.28
CA ALA A 33 1.17 0.02 -9.58
C ALA A 33 2.46 0.02 -10.38
N ALA A 34 3.22 1.11 -10.31
CA ALA A 34 4.48 1.22 -10.99
C ALA A 34 5.50 2.07 -10.21
N CYS A 35 6.76 1.87 -10.52
CA CYS A 35 7.82 2.78 -10.10
C CYS A 35 7.80 4.08 -10.92
N SER A 36 8.56 5.08 -10.48
CA SER A 36 8.56 6.41 -11.12
C SER A 36 8.99 6.37 -12.59
N CYS A 37 9.92 5.49 -12.99
CA CYS A 37 10.34 5.35 -14.38
C CYS A 37 9.48 4.36 -15.20
N GLY A 38 8.57 3.64 -14.54
CA GLY A 38 7.62 2.74 -15.19
C GLY A 38 8.16 1.35 -15.55
N GLN A 39 9.45 1.06 -15.34
CA GLN A 39 10.00 -0.26 -15.72
C GLN A 39 9.60 -1.38 -14.75
N LEU A 40 9.45 -1.10 -13.44
CA LEU A 40 8.94 -2.04 -12.44
C LEU A 40 7.45 -1.81 -12.28
N GLN A 41 6.67 -2.84 -12.57
CA GLN A 41 5.21 -2.77 -12.55
C GLN A 41 4.63 -3.91 -11.72
N LEU A 42 3.47 -3.67 -11.13
CA LEU A 42 2.72 -4.66 -10.39
C LEU A 42 1.24 -4.51 -10.73
N THR A 43 0.59 -5.62 -11.01
CA THR A 43 -0.86 -5.70 -11.19
C THR A 43 -1.47 -6.47 -10.03
N ALA A 44 -2.46 -5.90 -9.36
CA ALA A 44 -3.21 -6.53 -8.30
C ALA A 44 -4.67 -6.72 -8.71
N GLU A 45 -5.20 -7.93 -8.57
CA GLU A 45 -6.59 -8.27 -8.88
C GLU A 45 -7.42 -8.34 -7.60
N GLY A 46 -8.61 -7.77 -7.63
CA GLY A 46 -9.53 -7.77 -6.51
C GLY A 46 -9.30 -6.63 -5.52
N ASP A 47 -10.11 -6.64 -4.46
CA ASP A 47 -10.01 -5.64 -3.41
C ASP A 47 -8.85 -5.95 -2.46
N PRO A 48 -8.17 -4.93 -1.94
CA PRO A 48 -7.19 -5.14 -0.89
C PRO A 48 -7.84 -5.71 0.37
N ILE A 49 -7.20 -6.70 0.98
CA ILE A 49 -7.66 -7.27 2.24
C ILE A 49 -7.49 -6.32 3.43
N ARG A 50 -6.60 -5.35 3.30
CA ARG A 50 -6.33 -4.34 4.32
C ARG A 50 -5.66 -3.12 3.71
N ILE A 51 -6.13 -1.93 4.10
CA ILE A 51 -5.44 -0.68 3.84
C ILE A 51 -5.12 -0.04 5.19
N SER A 52 -3.85 0.25 5.44
CA SER A 52 -3.41 0.81 6.72
C SER A 52 -2.41 1.94 6.54
N MET A 53 -2.48 2.91 7.47
CA MET A 53 -1.51 3.98 7.63
C MET A 53 -0.52 3.62 8.73
N CYS A 54 0.76 3.83 8.51
CA CYS A 54 1.80 3.51 9.47
C CYS A 54 2.67 4.73 9.75
N HIS A 55 2.75 5.11 11.03
CA HIS A 55 3.53 6.25 11.51
C HIS A 55 4.91 5.87 12.06
N CYS A 56 5.35 4.60 11.91
CA CYS A 56 6.66 4.21 12.42
C CYS A 56 7.79 4.97 11.69
N LEU A 57 8.88 5.22 12.41
CA LEU A 57 10.02 6.01 11.89
C LEU A 57 10.63 5.40 10.62
N ALA A 58 10.59 4.08 10.49
CA ALA A 58 11.08 3.40 9.30
C ALA A 58 10.19 3.64 8.07
N CYS A 59 8.86 3.71 8.24
CA CYS A 59 7.96 4.11 7.17
C CYS A 59 8.18 5.56 6.78
N GLN A 60 8.35 6.45 7.76
CA GLN A 60 8.68 7.86 7.48
C GLN A 60 9.96 7.99 6.66
N ARG A 61 11.05 7.30 7.04
CA ARG A 61 12.31 7.31 6.28
C ARG A 61 12.17 6.73 4.88
N ARG A 62 11.46 5.61 4.74
CA ARG A 62 11.29 4.96 3.44
C ARG A 62 10.51 5.83 2.45
N THR A 63 9.46 6.47 2.93
CA THR A 63 8.58 7.28 2.07
C THR A 63 9.04 8.72 1.91
N GLY A 64 9.90 9.21 2.81
CA GLY A 64 10.22 10.65 2.87
C GLY A 64 9.00 11.49 3.28
N SER A 65 8.01 10.89 3.93
CA SER A 65 6.76 11.52 4.37
C SER A 65 6.55 11.29 5.87
N ALA A 66 5.58 11.96 6.46
CA ALA A 66 5.20 11.80 7.86
C ALA A 66 4.59 10.42 8.17
N PHE A 67 4.22 9.64 7.16
CA PHE A 67 3.64 8.31 7.29
C PHE A 67 3.77 7.52 5.99
N GLY A 68 3.50 6.22 6.04
CA GLY A 68 3.31 5.39 4.86
C GLY A 68 1.91 4.80 4.85
N ILE A 69 1.27 4.72 3.68
CA ILE A 69 0.00 4.01 3.50
C ILE A 69 0.25 2.84 2.56
N GLN A 70 -0.28 1.68 2.92
CA GLN A 70 -0.14 0.46 2.14
C GLN A 70 -1.44 -0.32 2.06
N ALA A 71 -1.68 -0.88 0.90
CA ALA A 71 -2.72 -1.85 0.64
C ALA A 71 -2.12 -3.26 0.61
N ARG A 72 -2.80 -4.24 1.22
CA ARG A 72 -2.38 -5.64 1.23
C ARG A 72 -3.27 -6.46 0.33
N PHE A 73 -2.65 -7.32 -0.46
CA PHE A 73 -3.34 -8.25 -1.38
C PHE A 73 -2.84 -9.67 -1.13
N GLU A 74 -3.66 -10.66 -1.42
CA GLU A 74 -3.19 -12.05 -1.46
C GLU A 74 -2.19 -12.21 -2.61
N SER A 75 -1.05 -12.83 -2.36
CA SER A 75 0.05 -12.95 -3.33
C SER A 75 -0.37 -13.63 -4.63
N LYS A 76 -1.33 -14.58 -4.56
CA LYS A 76 -1.89 -15.26 -5.75
C LYS A 76 -2.60 -14.33 -6.74
N HIS A 77 -3.00 -13.14 -6.28
CA HIS A 77 -3.68 -12.12 -7.10
C HIS A 77 -2.74 -11.00 -7.54
N VAL A 78 -1.45 -11.15 -7.30
CA VAL A 78 -0.43 -10.13 -7.63
C VAL A 78 0.53 -10.67 -8.68
N ARG A 79 0.76 -9.86 -9.70
CA ARG A 79 1.77 -10.13 -10.73
C ARG A 79 2.75 -8.97 -10.80
N VAL A 80 4.04 -9.30 -10.85
CA VAL A 80 5.12 -8.32 -10.92
C VAL A 80 5.89 -8.52 -12.21
N THR A 81 6.21 -7.42 -12.90
CA THR A 81 7.06 -7.40 -14.09
C THR A 81 8.13 -6.33 -13.96
N GLY A 82 9.26 -6.56 -14.61
CA GLY A 82 10.40 -5.66 -14.53
C GLY A 82 11.45 -6.09 -13.53
N ARG A 83 12.53 -5.33 -13.46
CA ARG A 83 13.66 -5.59 -12.57
C ARG A 83 13.45 -4.89 -11.23
N TYR A 84 13.81 -5.54 -10.15
CA TYR A 84 13.82 -4.93 -8.82
C TYR A 84 15.04 -5.37 -8.01
N SER A 85 15.46 -4.50 -7.13
CA SER A 85 16.38 -4.80 -6.04
C SER A 85 15.59 -4.91 -4.74
N ASN A 86 16.18 -5.51 -3.73
CA ASN A 86 15.50 -5.66 -2.45
C ASN A 86 16.37 -5.19 -1.28
N TYR A 87 15.68 -4.82 -0.21
CA TYR A 87 16.27 -4.50 1.08
C TYR A 87 15.44 -5.13 2.17
N MET A 88 16.08 -5.94 3.01
CA MET A 88 15.42 -6.58 4.14
C MET A 88 15.76 -5.85 5.42
N ARG A 89 14.73 -5.60 6.23
CA ARG A 89 14.89 -5.09 7.58
C ARG A 89 13.99 -5.83 8.56
N THR A 90 14.37 -5.78 9.82
CA THR A 90 13.52 -6.25 10.91
C THR A 90 12.73 -5.05 11.47
N SER A 91 11.43 -5.22 11.71
CA SER A 91 10.60 -4.23 12.37
C SER A 91 10.94 -4.13 13.87
N ASP A 92 10.44 -3.10 14.54
CA ASP A 92 10.60 -2.92 15.99
C ASP A 92 10.00 -4.10 16.79
N GLU A 93 9.08 -4.84 16.20
CA GLU A 93 8.42 -6.02 16.76
C GLU A 93 9.12 -7.34 16.41
N GLY A 94 10.27 -7.28 15.71
CA GLY A 94 11.05 -8.46 15.33
C GLY A 94 10.62 -9.13 14.03
N GLU A 95 9.65 -8.57 13.31
CA GLU A 95 9.18 -9.12 12.03
C GLU A 95 10.08 -8.71 10.87
N GLY A 96 10.43 -9.67 10.02
CA GLY A 96 11.14 -9.42 8.77
C GLY A 96 10.25 -8.75 7.72
N ARG A 97 10.80 -7.76 7.02
CA ARG A 97 10.13 -7.08 5.90
C ARG A 97 11.11 -6.92 4.76
N THR A 98 10.76 -7.44 3.60
CA THR A 98 11.58 -7.35 2.39
C THR A 98 10.95 -6.37 1.42
N PHE A 99 11.59 -5.22 1.25
CA PHE A 99 11.14 -4.17 0.34
C PHE A 99 11.73 -4.37 -1.05
N HIS A 100 10.90 -4.26 -2.07
CA HIS A 100 11.30 -4.38 -3.46
C HIS A 100 11.13 -3.03 -4.15
N PHE A 101 12.21 -2.55 -4.73
CA PHE A 101 12.27 -1.23 -5.34
C PHE A 101 12.96 -1.27 -6.69
N CYS A 102 12.64 -0.30 -7.53
CA CYS A 102 13.27 -0.17 -8.83
C CYS A 102 14.74 0.23 -8.68
N PRO A 103 15.69 -0.51 -9.29
CA PRO A 103 17.10 -0.15 -9.22
C PRO A 103 17.45 1.12 -10.01
N ASP A 104 16.61 1.53 -10.95
CA ASP A 104 16.86 2.69 -11.81
C ASP A 104 16.36 4.00 -11.20
N CYS A 105 15.16 4.01 -10.58
CA CYS A 105 14.58 5.22 -9.98
C CYS A 105 14.43 5.19 -8.45
N GLY A 106 14.67 4.04 -7.81
CA GLY A 106 14.62 3.88 -6.36
C GLY A 106 13.23 3.77 -5.73
N ALA A 107 12.14 3.90 -6.50
CA ALA A 107 10.79 3.84 -5.97
C ALA A 107 10.44 2.42 -5.49
N THR A 108 9.95 2.30 -4.23
CA THR A 108 9.43 1.06 -3.69
C THR A 108 8.05 0.78 -4.28
N VAL A 109 7.88 -0.40 -4.88
CA VAL A 109 6.60 -0.80 -5.48
C VAL A 109 5.85 -1.81 -4.62
N PHE A 110 6.54 -2.72 -3.97
CA PHE A 110 5.90 -3.71 -3.11
C PHE A 110 6.84 -4.21 -2.02
N TYR A 111 6.28 -4.88 -1.03
CA TYR A 111 7.06 -5.54 0.00
C TYR A 111 6.32 -6.75 0.60
N GLU A 112 7.08 -7.63 1.19
CA GLU A 112 6.61 -8.86 1.82
C GLU A 112 6.88 -8.82 3.32
N LEU A 113 6.04 -9.52 4.08
CA LEU A 113 6.13 -9.65 5.52
C LEU A 113 6.36 -11.12 5.88
N SER A 114 7.37 -11.41 6.68
CA SER A 114 7.72 -12.78 7.07
C SER A 114 6.60 -13.50 7.85
N THR A 115 5.75 -12.73 8.54
CA THR A 115 4.64 -13.28 9.35
C THR A 115 3.40 -13.64 8.54
N VAL A 116 3.28 -13.12 7.32
CA VAL A 116 2.15 -13.39 6.42
C VAL A 116 2.66 -13.60 5.00
N PRO A 117 3.31 -14.75 4.71
CA PRO A 117 4.00 -14.99 3.45
C PRO A 117 3.11 -14.98 2.21
N ASP A 118 1.80 -15.23 2.39
CA ASP A 118 0.81 -15.23 1.31
C ASP A 118 0.22 -13.84 1.03
N VAL A 119 0.83 -12.79 1.56
CA VAL A 119 0.37 -11.40 1.42
C VAL A 119 1.48 -10.52 0.89
N VAL A 120 1.14 -9.73 -0.12
CA VAL A 120 2.00 -8.66 -0.65
C VAL A 120 1.42 -7.31 -0.25
N ALA A 121 2.26 -6.43 0.26
CA ALA A 121 1.91 -5.06 0.59
C ALA A 121 2.41 -4.11 -0.51
N VAL A 122 1.54 -3.22 -0.95
CA VAL A 122 1.84 -2.23 -2.00
C VAL A 122 1.63 -0.84 -1.40
N PRO A 123 2.66 0.05 -1.42
CA PRO A 123 2.44 1.45 -1.09
C PRO A 123 1.39 2.06 -2.02
N ILE A 124 0.36 2.67 -1.46
CA ILE A 124 -0.77 3.15 -2.29
C ILE A 124 -0.35 4.21 -3.31
N GLY A 125 0.68 5.00 -3.01
CA GLY A 125 1.22 5.98 -3.95
C GLY A 125 1.75 5.36 -5.24
N ALA A 126 2.15 4.09 -5.22
CA ALA A 126 2.62 3.39 -6.42
C ALA A 126 1.51 3.15 -7.46
N PHE A 127 0.24 3.15 -7.03
CA PHE A 127 -0.90 3.08 -7.95
C PHE A 127 -1.17 4.41 -8.66
N ALA A 128 -0.72 5.54 -8.08
CA ALA A 128 -0.99 6.87 -8.62
C ALA A 128 -2.48 7.14 -8.88
N GLU A 129 -3.34 6.57 -8.04
CA GLU A 129 -4.79 6.72 -8.09
C GLU A 129 -5.26 7.65 -6.96
N PRO A 130 -5.65 8.91 -7.23
CA PRO A 130 -6.09 9.84 -6.19
C PRO A 130 -7.34 9.40 -5.43
N ASP A 131 -8.17 8.58 -6.05
CA ASP A 131 -9.40 8.00 -5.51
C ASP A 131 -9.22 6.59 -4.93
N PHE A 132 -7.97 6.15 -4.72
CA PHE A 132 -7.72 4.87 -4.05
C PHE A 132 -8.42 4.84 -2.67
N PRO A 133 -9.07 3.74 -2.29
CA PRO A 133 -9.80 3.67 -1.03
C PRO A 133 -8.94 4.08 0.18
N PRO A 134 -9.50 4.87 1.11
CA PRO A 134 -8.75 5.37 2.26
C PRO A 134 -8.36 4.26 3.24
N PRO A 135 -7.27 4.46 4.01
CA PRO A 135 -6.91 3.54 5.06
C PRO A 135 -7.95 3.54 6.18
N ARG A 136 -8.26 2.36 6.69
CA ARG A 136 -9.20 2.17 7.82
C ARG A 136 -8.48 1.83 9.12
N ILE A 137 -7.18 1.62 9.06
CA ILE A 137 -6.35 1.22 10.19
C ILE A 137 -5.15 2.16 10.25
N SER A 138 -4.87 2.67 11.44
CA SER A 138 -3.67 3.44 11.72
C SER A 138 -2.85 2.75 12.81
N VAL A 139 -1.54 2.68 12.62
CA VAL A 139 -0.62 2.02 13.55
C VAL A 139 0.56 2.92 13.90
N TYR A 140 1.15 2.70 15.07
CA TYR A 140 2.23 3.50 15.64
C TYR A 140 1.85 4.97 15.83
N GLU A 141 0.64 5.22 16.30
CA GLU A 141 0.08 6.55 16.54
C GLU A 141 0.94 7.42 17.48
N SER A 142 1.67 6.79 18.41
CA SER A 142 2.60 7.51 19.31
C SER A 142 3.76 8.19 18.60
N ARG A 143 4.01 7.84 17.35
CA ARG A 143 5.06 8.40 16.50
C ARG A 143 4.50 9.29 15.38
N ARG A 144 3.23 9.62 15.47
CA ARG A 144 2.55 10.45 14.50
C ARG A 144 3.14 11.87 14.49
N HIS A 145 3.40 12.38 13.30
CA HIS A 145 3.80 13.76 13.10
C HIS A 145 2.64 14.70 13.47
N PRO A 146 2.88 15.83 14.16
CA PRO A 146 1.83 16.73 14.61
C PRO A 146 1.22 17.60 13.49
N GLY A 147 1.66 17.48 12.26
CA GLY A 147 1.13 18.23 11.12
C GLY A 147 -0.04 17.59 10.42
#